data_74ffbc94e001ac4f8ff4afb4f55f63a2
#
_entry.id   74ffbc94e001ac4f8ff4afb4f55f63a2
#
_cell.length_a   1.000
_cell.length_b   1.000
_cell.length_c   1.000
_cell.angle_alpha   90.00
_cell.angle_beta   90.00
_cell.angle_gamma   90.00
#
_symmetry.space_group_name_H-M   'P 1'
#
loop_
_entity.id
_entity.type
_entity.pdbx_description
1 polymer ?
#
loop_
_entity_poly.entity_id
_entity_poly.type
_entity_poly.pdbx_seq_one_letter_code
_entity_poly.pdbx_strand_id
1 'polypeptide(L)'
;TTDHCGSCTKCLEACPTSAFVEPYLLDATKCISYLTIEYKSEIPAELAGQFGGWAFGCDICNEVCPWNLRFAAESTVPDFRPRGDLREAGEDFFERMTEGDFQAKFADTPLARPGLARMRRNWRLAWASLRGAQRRAATERQ
;
A
#
# COMPACT_ATOMS: atom_id res chain seq x y z
N THR A 1 28.27 8.94 3.23
CA THR A 1 27.71 7.91 2.32
C THR A 1 27.60 8.48 0.95
N THR A 2 28.06 7.77 -0.07
CA THR A 2 27.95 8.18 -1.46
C THR A 2 26.48 8.15 -1.87
N ASP A 3 26.00 9.23 -2.50
CA ASP A 3 24.69 9.24 -3.13
C ASP A 3 24.69 8.29 -4.34
N HIS A 4 23.74 7.35 -4.35
CA HIS A 4 23.58 6.38 -5.43
C HIS A 4 22.43 6.73 -6.39
N CYS A 5 21.57 7.70 -6.03
CA CYS A 5 20.43 8.10 -6.85
C CYS A 5 20.83 8.99 -8.03
N GLY A 6 21.80 9.91 -7.82
CA GLY A 6 22.23 10.86 -8.86
C GLY A 6 21.05 11.63 -9.44
N SER A 7 20.89 11.59 -10.75
CA SER A 7 19.78 12.24 -11.47
C SER A 7 18.53 11.35 -11.65
N CYS A 8 18.45 10.21 -10.98
CA CYS A 8 17.31 9.30 -11.12
C CYS A 8 16.06 9.83 -10.40
N THR A 9 14.94 9.90 -11.11
CA THR A 9 13.65 10.42 -10.62
C THR A 9 12.52 9.36 -10.60
N LYS A 10 12.83 8.09 -10.87
CA LYS A 10 11.82 7.05 -11.07
C LYS A 10 10.82 6.90 -9.90
N CYS A 11 11.27 6.98 -8.66
CA CYS A 11 10.38 6.90 -7.50
C CYS A 11 9.47 8.13 -7.35
N LEU A 12 9.93 9.31 -7.76
CA LEU A 12 9.14 10.53 -7.77
C LEU A 12 8.02 10.44 -8.81
N GLU A 13 8.36 10.00 -10.01
CA GLU A 13 7.44 9.89 -11.16
C GLU A 13 6.40 8.77 -10.93
N ALA A 14 6.79 7.68 -10.30
CA ALA A 14 5.91 6.53 -10.07
C ALA A 14 4.94 6.72 -8.91
N CYS A 15 5.17 7.71 -8.03
CA CYS A 15 4.32 7.90 -6.85
C CYS A 15 2.92 8.38 -7.25
N PRO A 16 1.86 7.59 -7.08
CA PRO A 16 0.53 7.93 -7.60
C PRO A 16 -0.10 9.12 -6.89
N THR A 17 0.32 9.40 -5.65
CA THR A 17 -0.17 10.51 -4.83
C THR A 17 0.77 11.72 -4.85
N SER A 18 1.84 11.69 -5.65
CA SER A 18 2.87 12.74 -5.68
C SER A 18 3.37 13.12 -4.28
N ALA A 19 3.61 12.10 -3.46
CA ALA A 19 4.09 12.30 -2.09
C ALA A 19 5.53 12.81 -2.03
N PHE A 20 6.35 12.56 -3.07
CA PHE A 20 7.68 13.17 -3.18
C PHE A 20 7.55 14.57 -3.73
N VAL A 21 7.91 15.57 -2.94
CA VAL A 21 7.87 16.99 -3.31
C VAL A 21 9.07 17.34 -4.19
N GLU A 22 10.22 16.80 -3.83
CA GLU A 22 11.49 16.89 -4.55
C GLU A 22 12.41 15.73 -4.14
N PRO A 23 13.58 15.55 -4.76
CA PRO A 23 14.54 14.53 -4.32
C PRO A 23 14.82 14.63 -2.83
N TYR A 24 14.73 13.49 -2.13
CA TYR A 24 14.93 13.34 -0.68
C TYR A 24 13.90 14.03 0.21
N LEU A 25 12.84 14.64 -0.34
CA LEU A 25 11.79 15.28 0.45
C LEU A 25 10.44 14.60 0.20
N LEU A 26 9.91 13.98 1.24
CA LEU A 26 8.60 13.29 1.25
C LEU A 26 7.58 14.06 2.08
N ASP A 27 6.44 14.39 1.48
CA ASP A 27 5.23 14.78 2.20
C ASP A 27 4.49 13.51 2.67
N ALA A 28 4.71 13.14 3.93
CA ALA A 28 4.11 11.94 4.50
C ALA A 28 2.57 11.98 4.46
N THR A 29 1.96 13.16 4.49
CA THR A 29 0.48 13.29 4.50
C THR A 29 -0.17 12.83 3.20
N LYS A 30 0.61 12.67 2.13
CA LYS A 30 0.20 12.12 0.84
C LYS A 30 0.64 10.66 0.65
N CYS A 31 1.59 10.17 1.45
CA CYS A 31 2.14 8.83 1.28
C CYS A 31 1.12 7.75 1.62
N ILE A 32 0.84 6.83 0.70
CA ILE A 32 -0.11 5.72 0.92
C ILE A 32 0.31 4.88 2.13
N SER A 33 1.60 4.65 2.34
CA SER A 33 2.08 3.90 3.51
C SER A 33 1.70 4.59 4.81
N TYR A 34 1.92 5.90 4.93
CA TYR A 34 1.50 6.68 6.10
C TYR A 34 -0.02 6.66 6.27
N LEU A 35 -0.77 6.90 5.19
CA LEU A 35 -2.23 6.97 5.21
C LEU A 35 -2.87 5.64 5.63
N THR A 36 -2.28 4.52 5.25
CA THR A 36 -2.82 3.20 5.58
C THR A 36 -2.39 2.67 6.94
N ILE A 37 -1.25 3.09 7.46
CA ILE A 37 -0.70 2.57 8.73
C ILE A 37 -0.93 3.53 9.89
N GLU A 38 -0.62 4.81 9.71
CA GLU A 38 -0.55 5.78 10.81
C GLU A 38 -1.77 6.71 10.90
N TYR A 39 -2.33 7.10 9.75
CA TYR A 39 -3.38 8.11 9.68
C TYR A 39 -4.69 7.61 10.28
N LYS A 40 -5.20 8.34 11.29
CA LYS A 40 -6.34 7.91 12.11
C LYS A 40 -7.70 8.41 11.61
N SER A 41 -7.71 9.48 10.83
CA SER A 41 -8.94 10.09 10.32
C SER A 41 -9.36 9.48 8.96
N GLU A 42 -10.47 9.96 8.40
CA GLU A 42 -10.89 9.59 7.05
C GLU A 42 -9.87 10.08 6.02
N ILE A 43 -9.55 9.21 5.06
CA ILE A 43 -8.60 9.52 3.99
C ILE A 43 -9.25 10.51 3.02
N PRO A 44 -8.55 11.60 2.66
CA PRO A 44 -9.06 12.58 1.70
C PRO A 44 -9.50 11.91 0.38
N ALA A 45 -10.69 12.31 -0.11
CA ALA A 45 -11.30 11.65 -1.27
C ALA A 45 -10.44 11.74 -2.54
N GLU A 46 -9.68 12.82 -2.69
CA GLU A 46 -8.76 13.04 -3.80
C GLU A 46 -7.59 12.04 -3.80
N LEU A 47 -7.19 11.51 -2.63
CA LEU A 47 -6.13 10.51 -2.51
C LEU A 47 -6.68 9.08 -2.56
N ALA A 48 -7.91 8.86 -2.08
CA ALA A 48 -8.50 7.54 -1.94
C ALA A 48 -8.55 6.76 -3.27
N GLY A 49 -8.83 7.45 -4.38
CA GLY A 49 -8.85 6.85 -5.73
C GLY A 49 -7.50 6.43 -6.29
N GLN A 50 -6.40 6.82 -5.64
CA GLN A 50 -5.02 6.63 -6.12
C GLN A 50 -4.29 5.46 -5.44
N PHE A 51 -4.96 4.72 -4.57
CA PHE A 51 -4.33 3.67 -3.75
C PHE A 51 -3.89 2.44 -4.54
N GLY A 52 -4.40 2.21 -5.76
CA GLY A 52 -3.92 1.14 -6.64
C GLY A 52 -4.03 -0.29 -6.07
N GLY A 53 -4.90 -0.50 -5.06
CA GLY A 53 -5.04 -1.80 -4.38
C GLY A 53 -4.26 -1.93 -3.07
N TRP A 54 -3.46 -0.93 -2.68
CA TRP A 54 -2.71 -0.94 -1.43
C TRP A 54 -3.62 -0.69 -0.22
N ALA A 55 -3.80 -1.70 0.62
CA ALA A 55 -4.59 -1.60 1.86
C ALA A 55 -3.72 -1.43 3.11
N PHE A 56 -2.44 -1.78 3.03
CA PHE A 56 -1.46 -1.67 4.11
C PHE A 56 -0.06 -1.48 3.51
N GLY A 57 0.58 -0.36 3.82
CA GLY A 57 1.85 -0.01 3.22
C GLY A 57 1.74 0.39 1.75
N CYS A 58 2.88 0.61 1.11
CA CYS A 58 3.00 0.86 -0.32
C CYS A 58 4.48 0.74 -0.71
N ASP A 59 4.78 -0.07 -1.71
CA ASP A 59 6.15 -0.31 -2.17
C ASP A 59 6.42 0.19 -3.59
N ILE A 60 5.52 0.97 -4.20
CA ILE A 60 5.67 1.46 -5.59
C ILE A 60 7.03 2.13 -5.81
N CYS A 61 7.47 3.01 -4.89
CA CYS A 61 8.76 3.68 -5.01
C CYS A 61 9.95 2.71 -4.87
N ASN A 62 9.81 1.62 -4.12
CA ASN A 62 10.81 0.56 -4.01
C ASN A 62 10.83 -0.34 -5.24
N GLU A 63 9.66 -0.67 -5.79
CA GLU A 63 9.51 -1.55 -6.97
C GLU A 63 10.12 -0.94 -8.24
N VAL A 64 10.05 0.39 -8.41
CA VAL A 64 10.64 1.06 -9.58
C VAL A 64 12.11 1.45 -9.40
N CYS A 65 12.66 1.28 -8.20
CA CYS A 65 14.03 1.67 -7.89
C CYS A 65 15.06 0.79 -8.62
N PRO A 66 15.94 1.36 -9.48
CA PRO A 66 16.94 0.56 -10.19
C PRO A 66 17.89 -0.21 -9.28
N TRP A 67 18.16 0.30 -8.09
CA TRP A 67 18.98 -0.37 -7.09
C TRP A 67 18.28 -1.59 -6.52
N ASN A 68 17.01 -1.47 -6.17
CA ASN A 68 16.23 -2.61 -5.69
C ASN A 68 16.08 -3.67 -6.80
N LEU A 69 15.73 -3.27 -8.01
CA LEU A 69 15.61 -4.20 -9.15
C LEU A 69 16.91 -4.97 -9.43
N ARG A 70 18.07 -4.34 -9.19
CA ARG A 70 19.38 -4.97 -9.44
C ARG A 70 19.87 -5.84 -8.29
N PHE A 71 19.61 -5.43 -7.04
CA PHE A 71 20.25 -6.01 -5.87
C PHE A 71 19.31 -6.70 -4.89
N ALA A 72 17.99 -6.58 -5.08
CA ALA A 72 17.04 -7.31 -4.26
C ALA A 72 17.22 -8.82 -4.45
N ALA A 73 17.23 -9.53 -3.35
CA ALA A 73 17.22 -10.97 -3.32
C ALA A 73 16.00 -11.48 -2.57
N GLU A 74 15.52 -12.66 -2.94
CA GLU A 74 14.41 -13.29 -2.23
C GLU A 74 14.80 -13.55 -0.76
N SER A 75 13.90 -13.17 0.15
CA SER A 75 14.13 -13.38 1.58
C SER A 75 14.02 -14.86 1.93
N THR A 76 14.99 -15.35 2.70
CA THR A 76 14.96 -16.69 3.28
C THR A 76 14.20 -16.76 4.61
N VAL A 77 13.78 -15.62 5.16
CA VAL A 77 13.05 -15.54 6.43
C VAL A 77 11.62 -16.02 6.23
N PRO A 78 11.18 -17.10 6.93
CA PRO A 78 9.84 -17.67 6.72
C PRO A 78 8.68 -16.69 6.96
N ASP A 79 8.84 -15.79 7.94
CA ASP A 79 7.82 -14.83 8.35
C ASP A 79 7.52 -13.76 7.29
N PHE A 80 8.42 -13.58 6.31
CA PHE A 80 8.20 -12.68 5.17
C PHE A 80 7.49 -13.35 3.98
N ARG A 81 7.12 -14.61 4.12
CA ARG A 81 6.32 -15.27 3.08
C ARG A 81 4.90 -14.73 3.06
N PRO A 82 4.30 -14.57 1.87
CA PRO A 82 2.91 -14.12 1.76
C PRO A 82 1.96 -15.06 2.51
N ARG A 83 1.08 -14.51 3.33
CA ARG A 83 0.06 -15.27 4.03
C ARG A 83 -1.02 -15.73 3.05
N GLY A 84 -1.32 -17.04 3.05
CA GLY A 84 -2.32 -17.63 2.15
C GLY A 84 -3.70 -17.03 2.33
N ASP A 85 -4.10 -16.77 3.57
CA ASP A 85 -5.40 -16.19 3.92
C ASP A 85 -5.62 -14.75 3.39
N LEU A 86 -4.55 -13.97 3.27
CA LEU A 86 -4.60 -12.63 2.67
C LEU A 86 -4.55 -12.68 1.13
N ARG A 87 -3.89 -13.65 0.54
CA ARG A 87 -3.85 -13.83 -0.91
C ARG A 87 -5.20 -14.21 -1.50
N GLU A 88 -5.99 -14.96 -0.75
CA GLU A 88 -7.32 -15.45 -1.15
C GLU A 88 -8.45 -14.56 -0.62
N ALA A 89 -8.11 -13.48 0.09
CA ALA A 89 -9.08 -12.61 0.75
C ALA A 89 -9.96 -11.85 -0.26
N GLY A 90 -11.26 -12.03 -0.16
CA GLY A 90 -12.24 -11.26 -0.92
C GLY A 90 -12.50 -9.87 -0.33
N GLU A 91 -13.36 -9.11 -1.01
CA GLU A 91 -13.66 -7.72 -0.64
C GLU A 91 -14.21 -7.56 0.79
N ASP A 92 -14.94 -8.53 1.28
CA ASP A 92 -15.58 -8.52 2.60
C ASP A 92 -14.75 -9.16 3.72
N PHE A 93 -13.49 -9.51 3.45
CA PHE A 93 -12.64 -10.25 4.38
C PHE A 93 -12.53 -9.60 5.76
N PHE A 94 -12.20 -8.32 5.83
CA PHE A 94 -12.13 -7.61 7.12
C PHE A 94 -13.52 -7.18 7.64
N GLU A 95 -14.51 -7.00 6.77
CA GLU A 95 -15.87 -6.64 7.19
C GLU A 95 -16.53 -7.72 8.05
N ARG A 96 -16.28 -8.99 7.74
CA ARG A 96 -16.84 -10.14 8.47
C ARG A 96 -16.16 -10.41 9.80
N MET A 97 -14.97 -9.88 10.05
CA MET A 97 -14.23 -10.15 11.29
C MET A 97 -14.84 -9.39 12.46
N THR A 98 -14.91 -10.04 13.61
CA THR A 98 -15.04 -9.36 14.90
C THR A 98 -13.67 -8.85 15.36
N GLU A 99 -13.64 -7.97 16.37
CA GLU A 99 -12.38 -7.54 16.99
C GLU A 99 -11.60 -8.73 17.57
N GLY A 100 -12.31 -9.71 18.15
CA GLY A 100 -11.70 -10.94 18.65
C GLY A 100 -11.04 -11.76 17.56
N ASP A 101 -11.69 -11.93 16.39
CA ASP A 101 -11.13 -12.64 15.25
C ASP A 101 -9.87 -11.93 14.73
N PHE A 102 -9.92 -10.60 14.66
CA PHE A 102 -8.79 -9.80 14.21
C PHE A 102 -7.59 -9.94 15.14
N GLN A 103 -7.81 -9.82 16.45
CA GLN A 103 -6.76 -10.00 17.45
C GLN A 103 -6.18 -11.41 17.43
N ALA A 104 -7.00 -12.44 17.37
CA ALA A 104 -6.55 -13.83 17.30
C ALA A 104 -5.67 -14.11 16.05
N LYS A 105 -5.92 -13.40 14.94
CA LYS A 105 -5.27 -13.63 13.65
C LYS A 105 -4.06 -12.73 13.39
N PHE A 106 -4.05 -11.50 13.90
CA PHE A 106 -3.11 -10.45 13.51
C PHE A 106 -2.41 -9.72 14.67
N ALA A 107 -2.66 -10.08 15.94
CA ALA A 107 -2.07 -9.39 17.08
C ALA A 107 -0.53 -9.37 17.08
N ASP A 108 0.09 -10.41 16.53
CA ASP A 108 1.54 -10.59 16.42
C ASP A 108 2.10 -10.11 15.05
N THR A 109 1.30 -9.41 14.26
CA THR A 109 1.68 -8.92 12.93
C THR A 109 1.66 -7.38 12.87
N PRO A 110 2.32 -6.77 11.87
CA PRO A 110 2.24 -5.32 11.66
C PRO A 110 0.81 -4.79 11.43
N LEU A 111 -0.15 -5.64 11.00
CA LEU A 111 -1.55 -5.26 10.80
C LEU A 111 -2.25 -4.86 12.10
N ALA A 112 -1.75 -5.31 13.26
CA ALA A 112 -2.25 -4.87 14.56
C ALA A 112 -2.11 -3.34 14.76
N ARG A 113 -1.12 -2.70 14.14
CA ARG A 113 -0.84 -1.27 14.32
C ARG A 113 -1.98 -0.34 13.86
N PRO A 114 -2.56 -0.47 12.68
CA PRO A 114 -3.78 0.24 12.33
C PRO A 114 -5.02 -0.27 13.08
N GLY A 115 -5.09 -1.54 13.42
CA GLY A 115 -6.26 -2.17 14.01
C GLY A 115 -7.40 -2.41 13.01
N LEU A 116 -8.41 -3.19 13.42
CA LEU A 116 -9.48 -3.66 12.54
C LEU A 116 -10.26 -2.52 11.87
N ALA A 117 -10.61 -1.47 12.60
CA ALA A 117 -11.41 -0.37 12.05
C ALA A 117 -10.71 0.32 10.87
N ARG A 118 -9.39 0.61 11.00
CA ARG A 118 -8.62 1.21 9.92
C ARG A 118 -8.32 0.21 8.79
N MET A 119 -8.11 -1.06 9.10
CA MET A 119 -7.98 -2.10 8.08
C MET A 119 -9.25 -2.24 7.23
N ARG A 120 -10.45 -2.17 7.82
CA ARG A 120 -11.72 -2.12 7.07
C ARG A 120 -11.79 -0.93 6.14
N ARG A 121 -11.48 0.28 6.65
CA ARG A 121 -11.42 1.51 5.84
C ARG A 121 -10.48 1.34 4.65
N ASN A 122 -9.25 0.92 4.91
CA ASN A 122 -8.22 0.77 3.90
C ASN A 122 -8.57 -0.30 2.86
N TRP A 123 -9.12 -1.42 3.30
CA TRP A 123 -9.51 -2.53 2.44
C TRP A 123 -10.60 -2.12 1.45
N ARG A 124 -11.64 -1.42 1.93
CA ARG A 124 -12.68 -0.85 1.05
C ARG A 124 -12.10 0.09 0.00
N LEU A 125 -11.19 0.98 0.40
CA LEU A 125 -10.57 1.93 -0.51
C LEU A 125 -9.69 1.23 -1.56
N ALA A 126 -8.90 0.25 -1.16
CA ALA A 126 -8.08 -0.54 -2.06
C ALA A 126 -8.92 -1.25 -3.13
N TRP A 127 -9.99 -1.94 -2.72
CA TRP A 127 -10.92 -2.59 -3.65
C TRP A 127 -11.65 -1.61 -4.56
N ALA A 128 -12.08 -0.46 -4.04
CA ALA A 128 -12.71 0.60 -4.85
C ALA A 128 -11.75 1.14 -5.91
N SER A 129 -10.48 1.35 -5.56
CA SER A 129 -9.44 1.78 -6.48
C SER A 129 -9.18 0.77 -7.60
N LEU A 130 -9.10 -0.52 -7.26
CA LEU A 130 -8.94 -1.61 -8.24
C LEU A 130 -10.11 -1.67 -9.23
N ARG A 131 -11.34 -1.60 -8.75
CA ARG A 131 -12.54 -1.56 -9.63
C ARG A 131 -12.54 -0.34 -10.54
N GLY A 132 -12.14 0.82 -10.04
CA GLY A 132 -12.00 2.04 -10.82
C GLY A 132 -10.97 1.90 -11.95
N ALA A 133 -9.83 1.29 -11.66
CA ALA A 133 -8.79 1.02 -12.66
C ALA A 133 -9.27 0.05 -13.75
N GLN A 134 -9.95 -1.04 -13.37
CA GLN A 134 -10.52 -2.00 -14.32
C GLN A 134 -11.55 -1.37 -15.26
N ARG A 135 -12.43 -0.49 -14.75
CA ARG A 135 -13.42 0.23 -15.57
C ARG A 135 -12.74 1.14 -16.59
N ARG A 136 -11.73 1.92 -16.20
CA ARG A 136 -10.97 2.78 -17.12
C ARG A 136 -10.31 1.96 -18.23
N ALA A 137 -9.61 0.89 -17.88
CA ALA A 137 -8.96 0.00 -18.85
C ALA A 137 -9.96 -0.70 -19.79
N ALA A 138 -11.20 -0.92 -19.38
CA ALA A 138 -12.25 -1.47 -20.24
C ALA A 138 -12.77 -0.42 -21.27
N THR A 139 -12.86 0.85 -20.85
CA THR A 139 -13.32 1.95 -21.72
C THR A 139 -12.27 2.33 -22.77
N GLU A 140 -10.98 2.27 -22.43
CA GLU A 140 -9.88 2.59 -23.36
C GLU A 140 -9.67 1.53 -24.47
N ARG A 141 -10.29 0.36 -24.33
CA ARG A 141 -10.22 -0.75 -25.32
C ARG A 141 -11.39 -0.77 -26.30
N GLN A 142 -12.33 0.15 -26.18
CA GLN A 142 -13.48 0.34 -27.11
C GLN A 142 -13.24 1.48 -28.08
#